data_340781969f9bce65ba6e3ad160b12794
#
_entry.id   340781969f9bce65ba6e3ad160b12794
#
_cell.length_a   1.000
_cell.length_b   1.000
_cell.length_c   1.000
_cell.angle_alpha   90.00
_cell.angle_beta   90.00
_cell.angle_gamma   90.00
#
_symmetry.space_group_name_H-M   'P 1'
#
loop_
_entity.id
_entity.type
_entity.pdbx_description
1 polymer ?
#
loop_
_entity_poly.entity_id
_entity_poly.type
_entity_poly.pdbx_seq_one_letter_code
_entity_poly.pdbx_strand_id
1 'polypeptide(L)'
;VTVHEIPTSEQLADIAISSARVVKLFGYEPKIAFLSHSTFGTPKTKATKNLRDAVEILKDKKVDFKFDGEMQPDVALDSKYKELYPFSEIVGNANVLIMPGRHSAAISFKLLKSLSAVKVVGPLLIGLGQPIEIAPLRSSTSDILNLASVAAYSSSIINYKNKKKN
;
A
#
# COMPACT_ATOMS: atom_id res chain seq x y z
N VAL A 1 -6.99 -4.03 1.71
CA VAL A 1 -8.34 -3.55 2.06
C VAL A 1 -8.24 -2.87 3.41
N THR A 2 -8.58 -1.59 3.50
CA THR A 2 -8.43 -0.82 4.74
C THR A 2 -9.52 -1.16 5.76
N VAL A 3 -9.21 -0.98 7.04
CA VAL A 3 -10.18 -1.10 8.13
C VAL A 3 -11.08 0.14 8.17
N HIS A 4 -10.52 1.31 7.84
CA HIS A 4 -11.24 2.58 7.82
C HIS A 4 -12.02 2.76 6.53
N GLU A 5 -13.27 3.22 6.62
CA GLU A 5 -14.11 3.49 5.46
C GLU A 5 -13.60 4.69 4.66
N ILE A 6 -13.39 5.80 5.33
CA ILE A 6 -12.76 7.02 4.81
C ILE A 6 -11.63 7.40 5.79
N PRO A 7 -10.38 7.05 5.50
CA PRO A 7 -9.26 7.34 6.38
C PRO A 7 -8.92 8.83 6.42
N THR A 8 -8.46 9.30 7.58
CA THR A 8 -7.86 10.63 7.71
C THR A 8 -6.48 10.68 7.07
N SER A 9 -5.91 11.88 6.94
CA SER A 9 -4.55 12.07 6.41
C SER A 9 -3.51 11.30 7.23
N GLU A 10 -3.61 11.34 8.57
CA GLU A 10 -2.74 10.64 9.49
C GLU A 10 -2.85 9.12 9.32
N GLN A 11 -4.09 8.61 9.18
CA GLN A 11 -4.34 7.19 8.95
C GLN A 11 -3.79 6.73 7.59
N LEU A 12 -3.91 7.56 6.54
CA LEU A 12 -3.32 7.28 5.23
C LEU A 12 -1.80 7.22 5.30
N ALA A 13 -1.16 8.15 6.02
CA ALA A 13 0.28 8.14 6.23
C ALA A 13 0.73 6.90 7.02
N ASP A 14 0.01 6.50 8.06
CA ASP A 14 0.32 5.30 8.84
C ASP A 14 0.10 4.00 8.05
N ILE A 15 -0.92 3.96 7.17
CA ILE A 15 -1.13 2.85 6.23
C ILE A 15 0.07 2.75 5.27
N ALA A 16 0.57 3.87 4.75
CA ALA A 16 1.73 3.90 3.87
C ALA A 16 2.99 3.37 4.58
N ILE A 17 3.26 3.84 5.81
CA ILE A 17 4.39 3.39 6.63
C ILE A 17 4.30 1.88 6.92
N SER A 18 3.11 1.40 7.27
CA SER A 18 2.89 -0.03 7.53
C SER A 18 3.06 -0.88 6.28
N SER A 19 2.57 -0.38 5.14
CA SER A 19 2.75 -1.06 3.83
C SER A 19 4.21 -1.09 3.41
N ALA A 20 4.96 0.01 3.61
CA ALA A 20 6.39 0.06 3.34
C ALA A 20 7.17 -1.01 4.12
N ARG A 21 6.82 -1.22 5.40
CA ARG A 21 7.44 -2.27 6.23
C ARG A 21 7.22 -3.67 5.65
N VAL A 22 6.03 -3.95 5.16
CA VAL A 22 5.71 -5.25 4.54
C VAL A 22 6.47 -5.44 3.24
N VAL A 23 6.55 -4.42 2.39
CA VAL A 23 7.32 -4.48 1.14
C VAL A 23 8.81 -4.72 1.40
N LYS A 24 9.38 -4.02 2.38
CA LYS A 24 10.77 -4.25 2.83
C LYS A 24 10.98 -5.66 3.42
N LEU A 25 9.97 -6.21 4.10
CA LEU A 25 9.99 -7.57 4.61
C LEU A 25 10.14 -8.60 3.48
N PHE A 26 9.51 -8.35 2.33
CA PHE A 26 9.64 -9.17 1.12
C PHE A 26 10.89 -8.86 0.27
N GLY A 27 11.78 -7.98 0.74
CA GLY A 27 13.05 -7.67 0.07
C GLY A 27 12.97 -6.63 -1.05
N TYR A 28 11.87 -5.86 -1.13
CA TYR A 28 11.69 -4.82 -2.14
C TYR A 28 11.81 -3.43 -1.54
N GLU A 29 12.29 -2.47 -2.33
CA GLU A 29 12.27 -1.06 -2.00
C GLU A 29 10.87 -0.48 -2.23
N PRO A 30 10.23 0.10 -1.18
CA PRO A 30 8.88 0.66 -1.31
C PRO A 30 8.87 1.91 -2.19
N LYS A 31 7.93 1.94 -3.14
CA LYS A 31 7.62 3.09 -3.99
C LYS A 31 6.12 3.31 -3.93
N ILE A 32 5.69 4.24 -3.09
CA ILE A 32 4.29 4.38 -2.67
C ILE A 32 3.60 5.49 -3.43
N ALA A 33 2.53 5.16 -4.15
CA ALA A 33 1.65 6.12 -4.80
C ALA A 33 0.32 6.24 -4.05
N PHE A 34 -0.06 7.47 -3.69
CA PHE A 34 -1.40 7.78 -3.20
C PHE A 34 -2.32 7.98 -4.39
N LEU A 35 -3.29 7.06 -4.57
CA LEU A 35 -4.15 7.04 -5.75
C LEU A 35 -5.38 7.92 -5.61
N SER A 36 -5.74 8.56 -6.70
CA SER A 36 -6.92 9.39 -6.82
C SER A 36 -7.45 9.41 -8.26
N HIS A 37 -8.58 10.09 -8.46
CA HIS A 37 -9.09 10.47 -9.78
C HIS A 37 -8.39 11.73 -10.34
N SER A 38 -7.60 12.42 -9.52
CA SER A 38 -6.79 13.59 -9.90
C SER A 38 -5.31 13.27 -9.85
N THR A 39 -4.50 14.10 -10.50
CA THR A 39 -3.04 13.97 -10.49
C THR A 39 -2.44 15.32 -10.09
N PHE A 40 -1.67 15.33 -8.98
CA PHE A 40 -0.94 16.50 -8.44
C PHE A 40 -1.81 17.76 -8.34
N GLY A 41 -3.05 17.60 -7.84
CA GLY A 41 -3.98 18.70 -7.63
C GLY A 41 -4.74 19.14 -8.89
N THR A 42 -4.78 18.34 -9.95
CA THR A 42 -5.54 18.63 -11.16
C THR A 42 -6.58 17.54 -11.43
N PRO A 43 -7.89 17.80 -11.15
CA PRO A 43 -8.45 18.96 -10.46
C PRO A 43 -8.26 18.92 -8.94
N LYS A 44 -8.10 20.09 -8.31
CA LYS A 44 -8.14 20.20 -6.84
C LYS A 44 -9.55 20.03 -6.32
N THR A 45 -9.79 19.02 -5.52
CA THR A 45 -11.08 18.80 -4.87
C THR A 45 -10.92 18.64 -3.36
N LYS A 46 -12.02 18.81 -2.64
CA LYS A 46 -12.06 18.55 -1.18
C LYS A 46 -11.78 17.08 -0.87
N ALA A 47 -12.26 16.17 -1.72
CA ALA A 47 -12.09 14.73 -1.56
C ALA A 47 -10.61 14.27 -1.65
N THR A 48 -9.77 14.98 -2.42
CA THR A 48 -8.35 14.64 -2.59
C THR A 48 -7.44 15.30 -1.56
N LYS A 49 -7.99 16.20 -0.71
CA LYS A 49 -7.21 16.92 0.30
C LYS A 49 -6.50 15.97 1.27
N ASN A 50 -7.19 14.96 1.79
CA ASN A 50 -6.60 14.00 2.74
C ASN A 50 -5.39 13.27 2.17
N LEU A 51 -5.37 12.98 0.88
CA LEU A 51 -4.24 12.31 0.22
C LEU A 51 -3.02 13.24 0.14
N ARG A 52 -3.23 14.51 -0.23
CA ARG A 52 -2.14 15.51 -0.25
C ARG A 52 -1.59 15.77 1.14
N ASP A 53 -2.49 15.95 2.13
CA ASP A 53 -2.08 16.15 3.51
C ASP A 53 -1.28 14.93 4.04
N ALA A 54 -1.64 13.70 3.63
CA ALA A 54 -0.88 12.50 3.98
C ALA A 54 0.54 12.50 3.39
N VAL A 55 0.71 13.00 2.17
CA VAL A 55 2.03 13.18 1.53
C VAL A 55 2.86 14.17 2.33
N GLU A 56 2.29 15.31 2.74
CA GLU A 56 3.01 16.29 3.58
C GLU A 56 3.39 15.70 4.94
N ILE A 57 2.50 14.95 5.60
CA ILE A 57 2.81 14.25 6.85
C ILE A 57 4.00 13.29 6.69
N LEU A 58 4.10 12.55 5.58
CA LEU A 58 5.23 11.67 5.32
C LEU A 58 6.54 12.44 5.08
N LYS A 59 6.47 13.62 4.43
CA LYS A 59 7.64 14.52 4.27
C LYS A 59 8.14 14.99 5.64
N ASP A 60 7.24 15.44 6.51
CA ASP A 60 7.57 15.91 7.87
C ASP A 60 8.17 14.78 8.71
N LYS A 61 7.65 13.55 8.58
CA LYS A 61 8.17 12.36 9.25
C LYS A 61 9.52 11.87 8.71
N LYS A 62 10.01 12.42 7.60
CA LYS A 62 11.29 12.07 6.95
C LYS A 62 11.46 10.56 6.78
N VAL A 63 10.44 9.91 6.22
CA VAL A 63 10.43 8.45 6.03
C VAL A 63 11.54 8.00 5.04
N ASP A 64 12.01 6.76 5.20
CA ASP A 64 13.12 6.17 4.45
C ASP A 64 12.69 5.39 3.20
N PHE A 65 11.63 5.83 2.52
CA PHE A 65 11.13 5.24 1.28
C PHE A 65 10.57 6.32 0.34
N LYS A 66 10.46 5.98 -0.95
CA LYS A 66 9.91 6.89 -1.96
C LYS A 66 8.39 6.88 -1.93
N PHE A 67 7.79 8.05 -2.01
CA PHE A 67 6.34 8.23 -2.04
C PHE A 67 5.97 9.52 -2.76
N ASP A 68 4.79 9.54 -3.35
CA ASP A 68 4.24 10.75 -3.96
C ASP A 68 2.72 10.62 -4.17
N GLY A 69 2.05 11.68 -4.57
CA GLY A 69 0.63 11.75 -4.90
C GLY A 69 -0.01 13.07 -4.55
N GLU A 70 -1.28 13.21 -4.76
CA GLU A 70 -2.18 12.19 -5.35
C GLU A 70 -1.94 12.07 -6.85
N MET A 71 -2.14 10.87 -7.38
CA MET A 71 -2.03 10.61 -8.80
C MET A 71 -3.01 9.52 -9.28
N GLN A 72 -3.31 9.52 -10.57
CA GLN A 72 -4.13 8.46 -11.18
C GLN A 72 -3.35 7.15 -11.31
N PRO A 73 -4.03 5.99 -11.34
CA PRO A 73 -3.37 4.68 -11.39
C PRO A 73 -2.47 4.47 -12.62
N ASP A 74 -2.88 5.00 -13.78
CA ASP A 74 -2.07 4.93 -15.02
C ASP A 74 -0.78 5.74 -14.87
N VAL A 75 -0.84 6.93 -14.27
CA VAL A 75 0.34 7.74 -13.99
C VAL A 75 1.28 7.02 -13.01
N ALA A 76 0.74 6.37 -11.99
CA ALA A 76 1.55 5.63 -11.02
C ALA A 76 2.27 4.41 -11.63
N LEU A 77 1.68 3.77 -12.63
CA LEU A 77 2.11 2.47 -13.14
C LEU A 77 2.76 2.50 -14.53
N ASP A 78 2.52 3.54 -15.34
CA ASP A 78 3.03 3.61 -16.71
C ASP A 78 4.14 4.66 -16.84
N SER A 79 5.33 4.22 -17.20
CA SER A 79 6.53 5.07 -17.33
C SER A 79 6.44 6.14 -18.43
N LYS A 80 5.49 6.02 -19.38
CA LYS A 80 5.26 7.05 -20.42
C LYS A 80 4.88 8.41 -19.85
N TYR A 81 4.29 8.44 -18.63
CA TYR A 81 3.92 9.69 -17.95
C TYR A 81 5.08 10.39 -17.26
N LYS A 82 6.28 9.79 -17.20
CA LYS A 82 7.43 10.36 -16.50
C LYS A 82 7.90 11.70 -17.09
N GLU A 83 7.77 11.86 -18.40
CA GLU A 83 8.12 13.12 -19.07
C GLU A 83 7.16 14.27 -18.71
N LEU A 84 5.89 13.95 -18.43
CA LEU A 84 4.88 14.93 -18.03
C LEU A 84 5.05 15.36 -16.56
N TYR A 85 5.63 14.49 -15.72
CA TYR A 85 5.80 14.72 -14.28
C TYR A 85 7.24 14.44 -13.84
N PRO A 86 8.24 15.16 -14.38
CA PRO A 86 9.67 14.89 -14.13
C PRO A 86 10.09 15.14 -12.68
N PHE A 87 9.29 15.89 -11.92
CA PHE A 87 9.53 16.17 -10.50
C PHE A 87 9.20 14.99 -9.58
N SER A 88 8.43 14.00 -10.06
CA SER A 88 8.05 12.83 -9.26
C SER A 88 8.96 11.63 -9.54
N GLU A 89 9.47 11.03 -8.47
CA GLU A 89 10.30 9.81 -8.57
C GLU A 89 9.47 8.53 -8.64
N ILE A 90 8.13 8.62 -8.46
CA ILE A 90 7.23 7.46 -8.36
C ILE A 90 6.55 7.16 -9.70
N VAL A 91 6.30 8.16 -10.54
CA VAL A 91 5.58 8.00 -11.81
C VAL A 91 6.15 6.83 -12.62
N GLY A 92 5.29 5.89 -12.98
CA GLY A 92 5.61 4.68 -13.74
C GLY A 92 6.37 3.59 -12.98
N ASN A 93 6.65 3.78 -11.70
CA ASN A 93 7.46 2.87 -10.90
C ASN A 93 6.85 2.48 -9.55
N ALA A 94 5.60 2.85 -9.29
CA ALA A 94 4.96 2.52 -8.02
C ALA A 94 4.79 1.01 -7.86
N ASN A 95 5.10 0.49 -6.68
CA ASN A 95 4.87 -0.91 -6.30
C ASN A 95 3.97 -1.04 -5.06
N VAL A 96 3.55 0.10 -4.49
CA VAL A 96 2.54 0.18 -3.43
C VAL A 96 1.52 1.23 -3.82
N LEU A 97 0.25 0.85 -3.84
CA LEU A 97 -0.86 1.72 -4.24
C LEU A 97 -1.78 1.95 -3.04
N ILE A 98 -1.80 3.18 -2.52
CA ILE A 98 -2.66 3.58 -1.39
C ILE A 98 -3.96 4.15 -1.95
N MET A 99 -5.06 3.46 -1.68
CA MET A 99 -6.38 3.88 -2.10
C MET A 99 -6.97 4.93 -1.15
N PRO A 100 -7.81 5.86 -1.64
CA PRO A 100 -8.39 6.94 -0.81
C PRO A 100 -9.38 6.45 0.25
N GLY A 101 -9.83 5.20 0.14
CA GLY A 101 -10.77 4.62 1.10
C GLY A 101 -11.11 3.17 0.82
N ARG A 102 -11.90 2.56 1.73
CA ARG A 102 -12.23 1.14 1.69
C ARG A 102 -13.00 0.74 0.42
N HIS A 103 -13.91 1.57 -0.05
CA HIS A 103 -14.70 1.29 -1.26
C HIS A 103 -13.79 1.11 -2.49
N SER A 104 -12.95 2.09 -2.77
CA SER A 104 -12.00 2.02 -3.90
C SER A 104 -11.03 0.85 -3.75
N ALA A 105 -10.48 0.64 -2.55
CA ALA A 105 -9.58 -0.48 -2.29
C ALA A 105 -10.26 -1.85 -2.52
N ALA A 106 -11.47 -2.04 -2.00
CA ALA A 106 -12.20 -3.30 -2.11
C ALA A 106 -12.61 -3.60 -3.56
N ILE A 107 -13.09 -2.60 -4.28
CA ILE A 107 -13.51 -2.74 -5.69
C ILE A 107 -12.29 -3.05 -6.56
N SER A 108 -11.22 -2.25 -6.46
CA SER A 108 -10.00 -2.45 -7.26
C SER A 108 -9.35 -3.82 -6.98
N PHE A 109 -9.27 -4.24 -5.73
CA PHE A 109 -8.76 -5.57 -5.36
C PHE A 109 -9.58 -6.69 -6.02
N LYS A 110 -10.92 -6.61 -5.96
CA LYS A 110 -11.82 -7.62 -6.54
C LYS A 110 -11.75 -7.64 -8.06
N LEU A 111 -11.68 -6.47 -8.70
CA LEU A 111 -11.51 -6.36 -10.15
C LEU A 111 -10.19 -6.97 -10.60
N LEU A 112 -9.07 -6.61 -9.95
CA LEU A 112 -7.76 -7.19 -10.26
C LEU A 112 -7.77 -8.71 -10.09
N LYS A 113 -8.34 -9.21 -9.00
CA LYS A 113 -8.43 -10.66 -8.75
C LYS A 113 -9.29 -11.39 -9.80
N SER A 114 -10.33 -10.73 -10.32
CA SER A 114 -11.26 -11.35 -11.28
C SER A 114 -10.78 -11.27 -12.73
N LEU A 115 -10.05 -10.21 -13.09
CA LEU A 115 -9.66 -9.92 -14.47
C LEU A 115 -8.22 -10.33 -14.81
N SER A 116 -7.36 -10.44 -13.80
CA SER A 116 -5.95 -10.77 -14.03
C SER A 116 -5.69 -12.28 -13.89
N ALA A 117 -4.73 -12.78 -14.68
CA ALA A 117 -4.20 -14.14 -14.57
C ALA A 117 -3.18 -14.28 -13.42
N VAL A 118 -2.89 -13.20 -12.66
CA VAL A 118 -1.92 -13.23 -11.57
C VAL A 118 -2.50 -13.84 -10.31
N LYS A 119 -1.67 -14.61 -9.61
CA LYS A 119 -2.01 -15.14 -8.30
C LYS A 119 -1.98 -14.03 -7.26
N VAL A 120 -3.08 -13.81 -6.58
CA VAL A 120 -3.21 -12.80 -5.52
C VAL A 120 -3.08 -13.48 -4.16
N VAL A 121 -2.12 -13.06 -3.35
CA VAL A 121 -1.96 -13.49 -1.96
C VAL A 121 -2.58 -12.43 -1.05
N GLY A 122 -3.50 -12.82 -0.19
CA GLY A 122 -4.17 -11.91 0.74
C GLY A 122 -5.70 -12.08 0.77
N PRO A 123 -6.39 -11.26 1.58
CA PRO A 123 -5.89 -10.05 2.22
C PRO A 123 -4.86 -10.31 3.32
N LEU A 124 -3.82 -9.46 3.42
CA LEU A 124 -2.86 -9.48 4.52
C LEU A 124 -3.26 -8.46 5.57
N LEU A 125 -3.25 -8.86 6.85
CA LEU A 125 -3.55 -7.95 7.95
C LEU A 125 -2.24 -7.38 8.50
N ILE A 126 -2.04 -6.07 8.32
CA ILE A 126 -0.80 -5.37 8.67
C ILE A 126 -1.02 -4.35 9.78
N GLY A 127 0.06 -3.98 10.50
CA GLY A 127 0.01 -2.98 11.57
C GLY A 127 -0.31 -3.56 12.95
N LEU A 128 -0.41 -4.87 13.10
CA LEU A 128 -0.58 -5.55 14.38
C LEU A 128 0.76 -5.86 15.04
N GLY A 129 0.73 -5.99 16.38
CA GLY A 129 1.91 -6.39 17.17
C GLY A 129 2.35 -7.85 16.96
N GLN A 130 1.44 -8.69 16.49
CA GLN A 130 1.68 -10.09 16.14
C GLN A 130 1.16 -10.37 14.72
N PRO A 131 1.80 -11.27 13.96
CA PRO A 131 1.31 -11.65 12.64
C PRO A 131 0.04 -12.49 12.77
N ILE A 132 -1.03 -11.96 12.23
CA ILE A 132 -2.35 -12.60 12.16
C ILE A 132 -2.85 -12.46 10.73
N GLU A 133 -3.28 -13.57 10.12
CA GLU A 133 -3.84 -13.55 8.78
C GLU A 133 -5.28 -14.08 8.80
N ILE A 134 -6.11 -13.53 7.91
CA ILE A 134 -7.52 -13.91 7.79
C ILE A 134 -7.74 -14.59 6.45
N ALA A 135 -8.06 -15.88 6.50
CA ALA A 135 -8.45 -16.62 5.30
C ALA A 135 -9.92 -16.32 4.96
N PRO A 136 -10.23 -15.84 3.75
CA PRO A 136 -11.61 -15.72 3.27
C PRO A 136 -12.34 -17.08 3.28
N LEU A 137 -13.66 -17.08 3.48
CA LEU A 137 -14.46 -18.30 3.59
C LEU A 137 -14.32 -19.27 2.39
N ARG A 138 -14.04 -18.74 1.20
CA ARG A 138 -13.83 -19.53 -0.03
C ARG A 138 -12.36 -19.67 -0.42
N SER A 139 -11.45 -19.65 0.55
CA SER A 139 -10.03 -19.84 0.29
C SER A 139 -9.75 -21.29 -0.12
N SER A 140 -8.91 -21.45 -1.14
CA SER A 140 -8.34 -22.75 -1.50
C SER A 140 -7.27 -23.17 -0.48
N THR A 141 -6.90 -24.45 -0.48
CA THR A 141 -5.76 -24.95 0.32
C THR A 141 -4.47 -24.17 0.04
N SER A 142 -4.23 -23.81 -1.23
CA SER A 142 -3.07 -23.01 -1.61
C SER A 142 -3.12 -21.58 -1.03
N ASP A 143 -4.31 -20.97 -0.94
CA ASP A 143 -4.45 -19.64 -0.33
C ASP A 143 -4.14 -19.70 1.16
N ILE A 144 -4.64 -20.72 1.86
CA ILE A 144 -4.39 -20.92 3.29
C ILE A 144 -2.90 -21.16 3.55
N LEU A 145 -2.24 -22.02 2.75
CA LEU A 145 -0.80 -22.26 2.85
C LEU A 145 0.01 -20.99 2.63
N ASN A 146 -0.34 -20.15 1.64
CA ASN A 146 0.34 -18.89 1.39
C ASN A 146 0.18 -17.93 2.57
N LEU A 147 -1.02 -17.78 3.13
CA LEU A 147 -1.26 -16.93 4.29
C LEU A 147 -0.50 -17.43 5.53
N ALA A 148 -0.52 -18.74 5.79
CA ALA A 148 0.25 -19.35 6.87
C ALA A 148 1.77 -19.11 6.71
N SER A 149 2.29 -19.24 5.48
CA SER A 149 3.69 -18.99 5.19
C SER A 149 4.08 -17.52 5.43
N VAL A 150 3.22 -16.58 5.05
CA VAL A 150 3.43 -15.14 5.31
C VAL A 150 3.44 -14.85 6.81
N ALA A 151 2.48 -15.43 7.58
CA ALA A 151 2.42 -15.26 9.02
C ALA A 151 3.67 -15.84 9.72
N ALA A 152 4.10 -17.03 9.33
CA ALA A 152 5.28 -17.69 9.88
C ALA A 152 6.57 -16.89 9.58
N TYR A 153 6.73 -16.42 8.34
CA TYR A 153 7.87 -15.59 7.95
C TYR A 153 7.90 -14.27 8.72
N SER A 154 6.77 -13.59 8.84
CA SER A 154 6.65 -12.35 9.60
C SER A 154 6.99 -12.56 11.09
N SER A 155 6.53 -13.66 11.68
CA SER A 155 6.85 -14.04 13.07
C SER A 155 8.35 -14.28 13.27
N SER A 156 9.01 -14.98 12.34
CA SER A 156 10.44 -15.26 12.44
C SER A 156 11.29 -13.98 12.48
N ILE A 157 10.91 -12.96 11.69
CA ILE A 157 11.63 -11.67 11.65
C ILE A 157 11.37 -10.85 12.90
N ILE A 158 10.15 -10.82 13.42
CA ILE A 158 9.83 -10.13 14.68
C ILE A 158 10.65 -10.74 15.82
N ASN A 159 10.69 -12.06 15.94
CA ASN A 159 11.45 -12.77 16.95
C ASN A 159 12.97 -12.52 16.84
N TYR A 160 13.50 -12.50 15.61
CA TYR A 160 14.91 -12.18 15.38
C TYR A 160 15.27 -10.76 15.82
N LYS A 161 14.43 -9.76 15.52
CA LYS A 161 14.65 -8.36 15.93
C LYS A 161 14.56 -8.18 17.44
N ASN A 162 13.67 -8.91 18.13
CA ASN A 162 13.55 -8.85 19.58
C ASN A 162 14.77 -9.48 20.28
N LYS A 163 15.33 -10.57 19.74
CA LYS A 163 16.55 -11.18 20.26
C LYS A 163 17.82 -10.32 20.12
N LYS A 164 17.84 -9.37 19.17
CA LYS A 164 18.99 -8.44 19.00
C LYS A 164 18.90 -7.20 19.87
N LYS A 165 17.77 -6.95 20.52
CA LYS A 165 17.58 -5.79 21.41
C LYS A 165 17.84 -6.11 22.89
N ASN A 166 17.93 -7.41 23.22
CA ASN A 166 18.34 -7.95 24.51
C ASN A 166 19.79 -8.44 24.42
#